data_12e2d11476be1a547ac34f095b458b7b
#
_entry.id   12e2d11476be1a547ac34f095b458b7b
#
_cell.length_a   1.000
_cell.length_b   1.000
_cell.length_c   1.000
_cell.angle_alpha   90.00
_cell.angle_beta   90.00
_cell.angle_gamma   90.00
#
_symmetry.space_group_name_H-M   'P 1'
#
loop_
_entity.id
_entity.type
_entity.pdbx_description
1 polymer ?
#
loop_
_entity_poly.entity_id
_entity_poly.type
_entity_poly.pdbx_seq_one_letter_code
_entity_poly.pdbx_strand_id
1 'polypeptide(L)'
;MDMNSANIEEIVKQVLAGMSGNASAASAPAASGSIPKTAHVAMLTALEHYDIKEFPIPEVGDDDILVKVEGCGVCGTDAHEFKRDPFGLIPVALGHEGTGEIVKMGKNVKKDSAGKDVKVGDKVVTCMIFRDDPDITMFDMNKQNVGAADVYGLLPDDDVHLNGWFSDYIFIRKGSTFFNVSD
;
A
#
# COMPACT_ATOMS: atom_id res chain seq x y z
N MET A 1 9.39 -4.20 32.54
CA MET A 1 7.98 -4.00 32.85
C MET A 1 7.23 -5.18 32.30
N ASP A 2 6.82 -6.10 33.15
CA ASP A 2 6.06 -7.28 32.72
C ASP A 2 4.65 -6.84 32.36
N MET A 3 4.30 -6.95 31.08
CA MET A 3 2.92 -6.77 30.65
C MET A 3 2.12 -8.01 31.09
N ASN A 4 1.33 -7.84 32.11
CA ASN A 4 0.44 -8.87 32.63
C ASN A 4 -0.73 -9.08 31.66
N SER A 5 -1.12 -10.34 31.41
CA SER A 5 -2.23 -10.72 30.51
C SER A 5 -3.53 -9.93 30.76
N ALA A 6 -3.78 -9.56 32.01
CA ALA A 6 -4.93 -8.71 32.38
C ALA A 6 -4.89 -7.29 31.75
N ASN A 7 -3.71 -6.73 31.52
CA ASN A 7 -3.59 -5.43 30.86
C ASN A 7 -3.87 -5.53 29.35
N ILE A 8 -3.54 -6.65 28.74
CA ILE A 8 -3.79 -6.87 27.30
C ILE A 8 -5.30 -7.02 27.06
N GLU A 9 -6.00 -7.79 27.89
CA GLU A 9 -7.46 -7.93 27.79
C GLU A 9 -8.21 -6.61 27.97
N GLU A 10 -7.76 -5.76 28.90
CA GLU A 10 -8.35 -4.45 29.12
C GLU A 10 -8.13 -3.50 27.94
N ILE A 11 -6.92 -3.50 27.36
CA ILE A 11 -6.62 -2.73 26.15
C ILE A 11 -7.46 -3.21 24.97
N VAL A 12 -7.59 -4.52 24.77
CA VAL A 12 -8.42 -5.10 23.72
C VAL A 12 -9.90 -4.72 23.92
N LYS A 13 -10.43 -4.77 25.14
CA LYS A 13 -11.80 -4.34 25.43
C LYS A 13 -12.00 -2.85 25.17
N GLN A 14 -11.05 -1.98 25.51
CA GLN A 14 -11.15 -0.55 25.25
C GLN A 14 -11.10 -0.24 23.76
N VAL A 15 -10.24 -0.93 22.98
CA VAL A 15 -10.18 -0.80 21.53
C VAL A 15 -11.49 -1.27 20.88
N LEU A 16 -12.01 -2.42 21.28
CA LEU A 16 -13.27 -2.95 20.76
C LEU A 16 -14.47 -2.07 21.15
N ALA A 17 -14.48 -1.51 22.36
CA ALA A 17 -15.53 -0.57 22.79
C ALA A 17 -15.46 0.77 22.04
N GLY A 18 -14.26 1.26 21.73
CA GLY A 18 -14.04 2.42 20.87
C GLY A 18 -14.48 2.20 19.42
N MET A 19 -14.32 1.00 18.91
CA MET A 19 -14.78 0.62 17.57
C MET A 19 -16.30 0.42 17.48
N SER A 20 -16.97 0.05 18.57
CA SER A 20 -18.44 -0.12 18.58
C SER A 20 -19.23 1.19 18.76
N GLY A 21 -18.56 2.31 19.07
CA GLY A 21 -19.20 3.60 19.35
C GLY A 21 -19.47 4.49 18.13
N ASN A 22 -18.94 4.21 16.95
CA ASN A 22 -19.19 4.99 15.73
C ASN A 22 -18.87 4.24 14.42
N ALA A 23 -19.05 2.94 14.41
CA ALA A 23 -19.12 2.20 13.17
C ALA A 23 -20.53 2.37 12.57
N SER A 24 -20.81 3.55 12.03
CA SER A 24 -21.57 3.55 10.79
C SER A 24 -20.75 2.68 9.84
N ALA A 25 -21.18 1.44 9.67
CA ALA A 25 -20.64 0.56 8.66
C ALA A 25 -20.78 1.31 7.33
N ALA A 26 -19.70 1.95 6.90
CA ALA A 26 -19.52 2.25 5.51
C ALA A 26 -19.47 0.87 4.86
N SER A 27 -20.65 0.39 4.43
CA SER A 27 -20.75 -0.72 3.52
C SER A 27 -19.78 -0.43 2.39
N ALA A 28 -18.80 -1.33 2.19
CA ALA A 28 -17.94 -1.28 1.03
C ALA A 28 -18.85 -1.07 -0.18
N PRO A 29 -18.73 0.01 -0.96
CA PRO A 29 -19.53 0.16 -2.15
C PRO A 29 -19.16 -0.97 -3.08
N ALA A 30 -20.15 -1.79 -3.43
CA ALA A 30 -20.05 -2.75 -4.51
C ALA A 30 -19.47 -2.03 -5.74
N ALA A 31 -18.60 -2.71 -6.49
CA ALA A 31 -17.89 -2.23 -7.66
C ALA A 31 -18.83 -1.77 -8.79
N SER A 32 -19.42 -0.58 -8.67
CA SER A 32 -20.11 0.15 -9.75
C SER A 32 -20.09 1.66 -9.53
N GLY A 33 -19.30 2.15 -8.60
CA GLY A 33 -19.07 3.58 -8.40
C GLY A 33 -18.03 4.10 -9.37
N SER A 34 -18.27 5.29 -9.94
CA SER A 34 -17.24 6.00 -10.71
C SER A 34 -15.99 6.19 -9.84
N ILE A 35 -14.81 5.92 -10.42
CA ILE A 35 -13.52 6.21 -9.76
C ILE A 35 -13.53 7.68 -9.35
N PRO A 36 -13.23 8.03 -8.09
CA PRO A 36 -13.18 9.41 -7.65
C PRO A 36 -12.05 10.15 -8.35
N LYS A 37 -12.06 11.48 -8.28
CA LYS A 37 -10.98 12.31 -8.86
C LYS A 37 -9.75 12.34 -7.97
N THR A 38 -9.93 12.10 -6.69
CA THR A 38 -8.89 12.19 -5.66
C THR A 38 -8.92 10.98 -4.75
N ALA A 39 -7.81 10.73 -4.06
CA ALA A 39 -7.66 9.68 -3.07
C ALA A 39 -7.00 10.23 -1.81
N HIS A 40 -7.37 9.69 -0.65
CA HIS A 40 -6.68 10.00 0.60
C HIS A 40 -5.47 9.08 0.77
N VAL A 41 -4.40 9.66 1.30
CA VAL A 41 -3.15 8.98 1.63
C VAL A 41 -2.78 9.34 3.07
N ALA A 42 -2.54 8.32 3.90
CA ALA A 42 -1.92 8.53 5.20
C ALA A 42 -0.41 8.71 4.97
N MET A 43 0.02 9.95 4.91
CA MET A 43 1.42 10.31 4.65
C MET A 43 2.16 10.54 5.96
N LEU A 44 3.27 9.83 6.16
CA LEU A 44 4.21 10.13 7.24
C LEU A 44 4.96 11.41 6.87
N THR A 45 4.63 12.52 7.54
CA THR A 45 5.16 13.85 7.21
C THR A 45 6.22 14.33 8.17
N ALA A 46 6.30 13.72 9.33
CA ALA A 46 7.37 13.90 10.32
C ALA A 46 7.49 12.64 11.17
N LEU A 47 8.56 12.51 11.94
CA LEU A 47 8.70 11.42 12.92
C LEU A 47 7.47 11.39 13.84
N GLU A 48 6.91 10.22 14.04
CA GLU A 48 5.74 9.95 14.88
C GLU A 48 4.49 10.74 14.49
N HIS A 49 4.40 11.21 13.22
CA HIS A 49 3.28 12.03 12.78
C HIS A 49 2.81 11.69 11.35
N TYR A 50 1.53 11.31 11.24
CA TYR A 50 0.84 11.14 9.97
C TYR A 50 -0.14 12.27 9.71
N ASP A 51 -0.18 12.75 8.47
CA ASP A 51 -1.23 13.60 7.93
C ASP A 51 -2.06 12.80 6.92
N ILE A 52 -3.38 12.93 6.98
CA ILE A 52 -4.23 12.45 5.89
C ILE A 52 -4.27 13.53 4.82
N LYS A 53 -3.66 13.25 3.69
CA LYS A 53 -3.61 14.16 2.53
C LYS A 53 -4.47 13.63 1.41
N GLU A 54 -5.01 14.55 0.63
CA GLU A 54 -5.81 14.24 -0.55
C GLU A 54 -5.01 14.60 -1.81
N PHE A 55 -4.88 13.63 -2.72
CA PHE A 55 -4.15 13.80 -3.97
C PHE A 55 -5.00 13.42 -5.17
N PRO A 56 -4.78 14.06 -6.34
CA PRO A 56 -5.47 13.65 -7.56
C PRO A 56 -5.07 12.23 -7.96
N ILE A 57 -6.04 11.43 -8.41
CA ILE A 57 -5.75 10.14 -9.02
C ILE A 57 -5.25 10.38 -10.45
N PRO A 58 -4.04 9.92 -10.79
CA PRO A 58 -3.46 10.16 -12.11
C PRO A 58 -4.19 9.38 -13.20
N GLU A 59 -4.04 9.82 -14.44
CA GLU A 59 -4.51 9.06 -15.61
C GLU A 59 -3.74 7.73 -15.70
N VAL A 60 -4.48 6.64 -15.88
CA VAL A 60 -3.89 5.30 -16.04
C VAL A 60 -3.36 5.15 -17.46
N GLY A 61 -2.05 5.05 -17.59
CA GLY A 61 -1.35 4.81 -18.85
C GLY A 61 -1.53 3.40 -19.40
N ASP A 62 -0.98 3.15 -20.56
CA ASP A 62 -1.16 1.88 -21.29
C ASP A 62 -0.61 0.64 -20.55
N ASP A 63 0.35 0.84 -19.66
CA ASP A 63 1.05 -0.22 -18.92
C ASP A 63 0.81 -0.18 -17.40
N ASP A 64 -0.06 0.74 -16.93
CA ASP A 64 -0.26 1.01 -15.51
C ASP A 64 -1.56 0.39 -14.98
N ILE A 65 -1.68 0.31 -13.66
CA ILE A 65 -2.86 -0.23 -12.97
C ILE A 65 -3.24 0.69 -11.82
N LEU A 66 -4.53 0.99 -11.69
CA LEU A 66 -5.09 1.62 -10.50
C LEU A 66 -5.83 0.57 -9.68
N VAL A 67 -5.44 0.44 -8.43
CA VAL A 67 -6.02 -0.51 -7.48
C VAL A 67 -6.71 0.25 -6.36
N LYS A 68 -7.97 -0.09 -6.07
CA LYS A 68 -8.66 0.34 -4.87
C LYS A 68 -8.20 -0.53 -3.71
N VAL A 69 -7.65 0.08 -2.70
CA VAL A 69 -7.14 -0.63 -1.52
C VAL A 69 -8.29 -1.21 -0.71
N GLU A 70 -8.18 -2.47 -0.32
CA GLU A 70 -9.11 -3.14 0.58
C GLU A 70 -8.52 -3.35 1.98
N GLY A 71 -7.20 -3.45 2.07
CA GLY A 71 -6.50 -3.58 3.33
C GLY A 71 -5.00 -3.56 3.16
N CYS A 72 -4.31 -3.24 4.25
CA CYS A 72 -2.86 -3.29 4.33
C CYS A 72 -2.42 -3.71 5.73
N GLY A 73 -1.47 -4.63 5.80
CA GLY A 73 -0.78 -4.97 7.03
C GLY A 73 0.13 -3.82 7.50
N VAL A 74 0.41 -3.81 8.79
CA VAL A 74 1.43 -2.92 9.39
C VAL A 74 2.54 -3.80 9.93
N CYS A 75 3.73 -3.66 9.40
CA CYS A 75 4.87 -4.46 9.84
C CYS A 75 5.89 -3.66 10.67
N GLY A 76 6.96 -4.33 11.07
CA GLY A 76 8.04 -3.69 11.83
C GLY A 76 8.74 -2.56 11.08
N THR A 77 8.83 -2.64 9.74
CA THR A 77 9.42 -1.59 8.91
C THR A 77 8.62 -0.29 9.01
N ASP A 78 7.28 -0.35 8.92
CA ASP A 78 6.43 0.83 9.06
C ASP A 78 6.62 1.49 10.44
N ALA A 79 6.73 0.67 11.50
CA ALA A 79 6.99 1.16 12.85
C ALA A 79 8.39 1.78 13.00
N HIS A 80 9.39 1.27 12.28
CA HIS A 80 10.73 1.83 12.28
C HIS A 80 10.79 3.16 11.53
N GLU A 81 10.16 3.23 10.35
CA GLU A 81 10.04 4.49 9.60
C GLU A 81 9.29 5.55 10.41
N PHE A 82 8.16 5.19 11.03
CA PHE A 82 7.40 6.09 11.89
C PHE A 82 8.25 6.71 13.02
N LYS A 83 9.13 5.90 13.65
CA LYS A 83 9.89 6.35 14.83
C LYS A 83 11.25 6.97 14.52
N ARG A 84 11.89 6.61 13.41
CA ARG A 84 13.32 6.90 13.20
C ARG A 84 13.67 7.31 11.78
N ASP A 85 12.80 7.07 10.80
CA ASP A 85 13.05 7.29 9.37
C ASP A 85 14.45 6.77 8.93
N PRO A 86 14.75 5.46 9.16
CA PRO A 86 16.07 4.91 8.88
C PRO A 86 16.47 4.98 7.40
N PHE A 87 15.49 5.10 6.50
CA PHE A 87 15.74 5.22 5.07
C PHE A 87 15.71 6.66 4.56
N GLY A 88 15.36 7.64 5.42
CA GLY A 88 15.32 9.06 5.04
C GLY A 88 14.22 9.37 4.03
N LEU A 89 13.04 8.75 4.16
CA LEU A 89 11.97 8.83 3.18
C LEU A 89 10.93 9.92 3.46
N ILE A 90 10.90 10.50 4.66
CA ILE A 90 9.89 11.50 5.02
C ILE A 90 9.98 12.73 4.10
N PRO A 91 8.86 13.17 3.44
CA PRO A 91 7.50 12.62 3.54
C PRO A 91 7.31 11.35 2.69
N VAL A 92 6.55 10.38 3.19
CA VAL A 92 6.33 9.10 2.51
C VAL A 92 4.95 8.51 2.76
N ALA A 93 4.36 7.90 1.73
CA ALA A 93 3.20 7.03 1.87
C ALA A 93 3.70 5.61 2.20
N LEU A 94 3.52 5.17 3.46
CA LEU A 94 3.93 3.84 3.90
C LEU A 94 2.89 2.76 3.52
N GLY A 95 3.14 1.54 4.02
CA GLY A 95 2.31 0.36 3.76
C GLY A 95 2.78 -0.41 2.53
N HIS A 96 3.31 -1.62 2.75
CA HIS A 96 3.88 -2.47 1.70
C HIS A 96 3.34 -3.91 1.73
N GLU A 97 2.38 -4.19 2.61
CA GLU A 97 1.71 -5.49 2.77
C GLU A 97 0.22 -5.38 2.41
N GLY A 98 -0.07 -4.75 1.26
CA GLY A 98 -1.44 -4.42 0.88
C GLY A 98 -2.05 -5.33 -0.17
N THR A 99 -3.38 -5.30 -0.20
CA THR A 99 -4.21 -5.94 -1.22
C THR A 99 -5.37 -5.03 -1.62
N GLY A 100 -5.85 -5.20 -2.83
CA GLY A 100 -6.97 -4.43 -3.33
C GLY A 100 -7.47 -4.92 -4.69
N GLU A 101 -8.53 -4.28 -5.18
CA GLU A 101 -9.20 -4.60 -6.43
C GLU A 101 -8.71 -3.69 -7.56
N ILE A 102 -8.38 -4.28 -8.72
CA ILE A 102 -8.09 -3.52 -9.94
C ILE A 102 -9.36 -2.80 -10.38
N VAL A 103 -9.35 -1.47 -10.35
CA VAL A 103 -10.50 -0.65 -10.80
C VAL A 103 -10.28 -0.03 -12.18
N LYS A 104 -9.04 0.11 -12.61
CA LYS A 104 -8.66 0.55 -13.97
C LYS A 104 -7.29 -0.01 -14.32
N MET A 105 -7.09 -0.39 -15.58
CA MET A 105 -5.82 -0.91 -16.06
C MET A 105 -5.57 -0.52 -17.51
N GLY A 106 -4.29 -0.40 -17.85
CA GLY A 106 -3.84 -0.10 -19.18
C GLY A 106 -4.06 -1.25 -20.16
N LYS A 107 -4.16 -0.92 -21.44
CA LYS A 107 -4.46 -1.89 -22.52
C LYS A 107 -3.38 -2.96 -22.72
N ASN A 108 -2.14 -2.70 -22.30
CA ASN A 108 -1.02 -3.62 -22.45
C ASN A 108 -0.91 -4.59 -21.26
N VAL A 109 -1.53 -4.30 -20.13
CA VAL A 109 -1.53 -5.19 -18.96
C VAL A 109 -2.48 -6.35 -19.21
N LYS A 110 -1.97 -7.55 -19.34
CA LYS A 110 -2.74 -8.77 -19.64
C LYS A 110 -2.52 -9.88 -18.61
N LYS A 111 -1.35 -9.87 -17.98
CA LYS A 111 -0.90 -10.92 -17.06
C LYS A 111 -0.21 -10.29 -15.87
N ASP A 112 -0.28 -10.99 -14.75
CA ASP A 112 0.55 -10.69 -13.59
C ASP A 112 1.98 -11.20 -13.77
N SER A 113 2.80 -11.00 -12.75
CA SER A 113 4.22 -11.41 -12.78
C SER A 113 4.45 -12.92 -12.75
N ALA A 114 3.41 -13.72 -12.42
CA ALA A 114 3.43 -15.17 -12.51
C ALA A 114 2.87 -15.71 -13.83
N GLY A 115 2.35 -14.82 -14.71
CA GLY A 115 1.76 -15.19 -16.00
C GLY A 115 0.26 -15.52 -15.93
N LYS A 116 -0.41 -15.32 -14.78
CA LYS A 116 -1.86 -15.45 -14.64
C LYS A 116 -2.55 -14.25 -15.30
N ASP A 117 -3.63 -14.50 -16.05
CA ASP A 117 -4.41 -13.43 -16.69
C ASP A 117 -5.00 -12.49 -15.64
N VAL A 118 -5.09 -11.20 -15.99
CA VAL A 118 -5.66 -10.17 -15.11
C VAL A 118 -6.69 -9.32 -15.85
N LYS A 119 -7.70 -8.88 -15.10
CA LYS A 119 -8.77 -8.00 -15.57
C LYS A 119 -9.21 -7.04 -14.45
N VAL A 120 -9.95 -6.02 -14.81
CA VAL A 120 -10.65 -5.16 -13.84
C VAL A 120 -11.59 -6.02 -12.98
N GLY A 121 -11.58 -5.79 -11.68
CA GLY A 121 -12.29 -6.57 -10.67
C GLY A 121 -11.45 -7.67 -10.01
N ASP A 122 -10.28 -8.00 -10.55
CA ASP A 122 -9.37 -8.94 -9.90
C ASP A 122 -8.69 -8.32 -8.68
N LYS A 123 -8.44 -9.16 -7.67
CA LYS A 123 -7.69 -8.78 -6.48
C LYS A 123 -6.21 -9.03 -6.67
N VAL A 124 -5.41 -8.06 -6.25
CA VAL A 124 -3.96 -8.13 -6.43
C VAL A 124 -3.22 -7.75 -5.16
N VAL A 125 -1.99 -8.25 -5.09
CA VAL A 125 -0.96 -7.83 -4.12
C VAL A 125 0.28 -7.42 -4.89
N THR A 126 1.08 -6.50 -4.32
CA THR A 126 2.41 -6.18 -4.86
C THR A 126 3.48 -6.97 -4.15
N CYS A 127 4.57 -7.26 -4.85
CA CYS A 127 5.77 -7.78 -4.22
C CYS A 127 6.47 -6.65 -3.45
N MET A 128 7.01 -6.98 -2.28
CA MET A 128 7.82 -6.05 -1.50
C MET A 128 9.18 -5.75 -2.13
N ILE A 129 9.59 -6.53 -3.13
CA ILE A 129 10.90 -6.43 -3.76
C ILE A 129 10.74 -6.44 -5.26
N PHE A 130 11.23 -5.40 -5.88
CA PHE A 130 11.38 -5.31 -7.32
C PHE A 130 12.58 -6.15 -7.77
N ARG A 131 12.40 -6.97 -8.80
CA ARG A 131 13.46 -7.79 -9.34
C ARG A 131 13.53 -7.65 -10.85
N ASP A 132 14.34 -6.73 -11.30
CA ASP A 132 14.89 -6.81 -12.66
C ASP A 132 16.12 -7.71 -12.73
N ASP A 133 16.73 -8.04 -11.58
CA ASP A 133 17.93 -8.87 -11.52
C ASP A 133 17.66 -10.13 -10.67
N PRO A 134 17.66 -11.33 -11.26
CA PRO A 134 17.43 -12.58 -10.54
C PRO A 134 18.52 -12.89 -9.49
N ASP A 135 19.66 -12.22 -9.54
CA ASP A 135 20.76 -12.40 -8.60
C ASP A 135 20.68 -11.48 -7.37
N ILE A 136 19.70 -10.56 -7.32
CA ILE A 136 19.52 -9.68 -6.18
C ILE A 136 18.67 -10.40 -5.12
N THR A 137 19.28 -10.65 -3.97
CA THR A 137 18.58 -11.17 -2.80
C THR A 137 18.10 -10.02 -1.90
N MET A 138 17.10 -10.30 -1.06
CA MET A 138 16.51 -9.37 -0.10
C MET A 138 17.53 -8.66 0.81
N PHE A 139 18.76 -9.17 0.91
CA PHE A 139 19.83 -8.67 1.75
C PHE A 139 20.86 -7.80 1.02
N ASP A 140 20.75 -7.66 -0.29
CA ASP A 140 21.64 -6.80 -1.08
C ASP A 140 21.25 -5.31 -1.05
N MET A 141 20.58 -4.86 0.01
CA MET A 141 20.17 -3.46 0.22
C MET A 141 21.34 -2.46 0.21
N ASN A 142 22.59 -2.94 0.20
CA ASN A 142 23.79 -2.12 0.06
C ASN A 142 24.21 -1.86 -1.39
N LYS A 143 23.58 -2.48 -2.37
CA LYS A 143 23.82 -2.12 -3.78
C LYS A 143 22.96 -0.91 -4.12
N GLN A 144 23.61 0.19 -4.42
CA GLN A 144 23.03 1.53 -4.65
C GLN A 144 21.97 1.61 -5.77
N ASN A 145 21.66 0.51 -6.45
CA ASN A 145 20.69 0.42 -7.53
C ASN A 145 19.49 -0.47 -7.20
N VAL A 146 19.45 -1.11 -6.02
CA VAL A 146 18.26 -1.72 -5.48
C VAL A 146 17.65 -0.70 -4.55
N GLY A 147 17.20 0.39 -5.13
CA GLY A 147 16.60 1.46 -4.38
C GLY A 147 15.29 0.99 -3.77
N ALA A 148 14.96 1.54 -2.63
CA ALA A 148 13.59 1.61 -2.12
C ALA A 148 12.59 2.10 -3.19
N ALA A 149 13.11 2.60 -4.31
CA ALA A 149 12.40 3.08 -5.47
C ALA A 149 11.39 2.09 -6.06
N ASP A 150 11.50 0.80 -5.73
CA ASP A 150 10.68 -0.23 -6.35
C ASP A 150 9.79 -0.96 -5.34
N VAL A 151 9.77 -0.55 -4.09
CA VAL A 151 8.91 -1.14 -3.06
C VAL A 151 7.79 -0.18 -2.69
N TYR A 152 6.56 -0.47 -3.14
CA TYR A 152 5.39 0.31 -2.74
C TYR A 152 5.28 0.39 -1.23
N GLY A 153 5.12 1.61 -0.71
CA GLY A 153 5.15 1.89 0.72
C GLY A 153 6.54 2.22 1.29
N LEU A 154 7.59 2.13 0.47
CA LEU A 154 8.94 2.58 0.78
C LEU A 154 9.55 3.36 -0.40
N LEU A 155 8.70 3.88 -1.28
CA LEU A 155 9.10 4.76 -2.37
C LEU A 155 9.17 6.20 -1.86
N PRO A 156 10.21 6.96 -2.26
CA PRO A 156 10.19 8.41 -2.09
C PRO A 156 8.91 9.00 -2.68
N ASP A 157 8.38 10.03 -2.04
CA ASP A 157 7.22 10.73 -2.57
C ASP A 157 7.55 11.38 -3.92
N ASP A 158 6.60 11.36 -4.84
CA ASP A 158 6.72 11.92 -6.17
C ASP A 158 5.39 12.53 -6.63
N ASP A 159 5.31 12.99 -7.87
CA ASP A 159 4.11 13.65 -8.43
C ASP A 159 2.85 12.76 -8.45
N VAL A 160 2.98 11.45 -8.25
CA VAL A 160 1.85 10.50 -8.20
C VAL A 160 1.26 10.38 -6.80
N HIS A 161 2.08 10.46 -5.76
CA HIS A 161 1.74 10.34 -4.34
C HIS A 161 1.05 9.04 -3.90
N LEU A 162 0.55 8.21 -4.84
CA LEU A 162 -0.15 6.94 -4.56
C LEU A 162 0.83 5.75 -4.57
N ASN A 163 1.92 5.88 -3.83
CA ASN A 163 3.07 4.96 -3.84
C ASN A 163 3.10 3.99 -2.65
N GLY A 164 2.09 4.01 -1.79
CA GLY A 164 1.99 3.16 -0.61
C GLY A 164 0.56 2.70 -0.36
N TRP A 165 0.42 1.56 0.31
CA TRP A 165 -0.87 0.94 0.57
C TRP A 165 -1.64 1.58 1.74
N PHE A 166 -1.04 2.55 2.48
CA PHE A 166 -1.79 3.34 3.45
C PHE A 166 -2.55 4.48 2.75
N SER A 167 -3.37 4.11 1.77
CA SER A 167 -4.15 5.02 0.93
C SER A 167 -5.46 4.38 0.49
N ASP A 168 -6.39 5.17 -0.06
CA ASP A 168 -7.63 4.66 -0.67
C ASP A 168 -7.35 3.91 -1.98
N TYR A 169 -6.33 4.36 -2.71
CA TYR A 169 -5.91 3.80 -4.00
C TYR A 169 -4.38 3.74 -4.08
N ILE A 170 -3.88 2.73 -4.77
CA ILE A 170 -2.47 2.62 -5.13
C ILE A 170 -2.32 2.62 -6.65
N PHE A 171 -1.27 3.27 -7.14
CA PHE A 171 -0.96 3.36 -8.55
C PHE A 171 0.23 2.46 -8.90
N ILE A 172 -0.04 1.30 -9.48
CA ILE A 172 0.98 0.32 -9.87
C ILE A 172 1.47 0.65 -11.27
N ARG A 173 2.75 0.98 -11.38
CA ARG A 173 3.40 1.43 -12.60
C ARG A 173 3.91 0.27 -13.44
N LYS A 174 4.17 0.56 -14.72
CA LYS A 174 4.88 -0.35 -15.62
C LYS A 174 6.12 -0.94 -14.96
N GLY A 175 6.32 -2.25 -15.13
CA GLY A 175 7.47 -2.97 -14.60
C GLY A 175 7.34 -3.43 -13.15
N SER A 176 6.29 -3.00 -12.43
CA SER A 176 6.03 -3.43 -11.05
C SER A 176 5.71 -4.93 -10.97
N THR A 177 6.20 -5.57 -9.91
CA THR A 177 5.86 -6.96 -9.62
C THR A 177 4.58 -7.03 -8.81
N PHE A 178 3.55 -7.65 -9.38
CA PHE A 178 2.26 -7.87 -8.71
C PHE A 178 1.70 -9.25 -9.06
N PHE A 179 0.78 -9.74 -8.25
CA PHE A 179 0.18 -11.06 -8.39
C PHE A 179 -1.33 -11.00 -8.24
N ASN A 180 -2.03 -11.69 -9.15
CA ASN A 180 -3.47 -11.88 -9.08
C ASN A 180 -3.80 -12.98 -8.05
N VAL A 181 -4.45 -12.57 -6.95
CA VAL A 181 -4.86 -13.44 -5.84
C VAL A 181 -6.37 -13.73 -5.84
N SER A 182 -7.06 -13.39 -6.94
CA SER A 182 -8.46 -13.82 -7.14
C SER A 182 -8.53 -15.33 -7.34
N ASP A 183 -9.61 -15.95 -6.85
CA ASP A 183 -9.92 -17.38 -7.01
C ASP A 183 -10.25 -17.74 -8.47
#